data_09139acaa16eedc2842226aa48f5b0e2
#
_entry.id   09139acaa16eedc2842226aa48f5b0e2
#
_cell.length_a   1.000
_cell.length_b   1.000
_cell.length_c   1.000
_cell.angle_alpha   90.00
_cell.angle_beta   90.00
_cell.angle_gamma   90.00
#
_symmetry.space_group_name_H-M   'P 1'
#
loop_
_entity.id
_entity.type
_entity.pdbx_description
1 polymer ?
#
loop_
_entity_poly.entity_id
_entity_poly.type
_entity_poly.pdbx_seq_one_letter_code
_entity_poly.pdbx_strand_id
1 'polypeptide(L)'
;MKKFFIILIATVTSYNCESDDICPESTLTTPRMIITFYDVNNPEERKNVESLGVYIIKNSEFTLINEINGINTDSIAIPLRDDESVSNFKLCKDFTEDITVIPSGLPNHLYVDYEINERFISRACGFINNYNLSLALPYDPINTTSPTNWISDVIILNDSVNNENQSHVKILH
;
A
#
# COMPACT_ATOMS: atom_id res chain seq x y z
N MET A 1 -0.78 27.35 -58.31
CA MET A 1 -1.81 26.44 -57.76
C MET A 1 -1.20 25.18 -57.13
N LYS A 2 -0.33 24.40 -57.80
CA LYS A 2 0.28 23.19 -57.21
C LYS A 2 1.05 23.45 -55.90
N LYS A 3 1.82 24.52 -55.74
CA LYS A 3 2.56 24.84 -54.53
C LYS A 3 1.65 25.20 -53.34
N PHE A 4 0.51 25.83 -53.60
CA PHE A 4 -0.49 26.17 -52.58
C PHE A 4 -1.21 24.94 -52.03
N PHE A 5 -1.42 23.94 -52.87
CA PHE A 5 -2.05 22.68 -52.49
C PHE A 5 -1.13 21.81 -51.60
N ILE A 6 0.19 21.84 -51.85
CA ILE A 6 1.17 21.13 -51.05
C ILE A 6 1.29 21.73 -49.65
N ILE A 7 1.24 23.07 -49.54
CA ILE A 7 1.30 23.77 -48.24
C ILE A 7 0.01 23.47 -47.43
N LEU A 8 -1.15 23.45 -48.10
CA LEU A 8 -2.43 23.14 -47.44
C LEU A 8 -2.43 21.69 -46.88
N ILE A 9 -1.89 20.72 -47.65
CA ILE A 9 -1.79 19.31 -47.18
C ILE A 9 -0.81 19.21 -46.02
N ALA A 10 0.33 19.93 -46.05
CA ALA A 10 1.32 19.89 -44.96
C ALA A 10 0.78 20.49 -43.63
N THR A 11 -0.11 21.46 -43.69
CA THR A 11 -0.74 22.01 -42.46
C THR A 11 -1.81 21.15 -41.88
N VAL A 12 -2.51 20.31 -42.66
CA VAL A 12 -3.55 19.38 -42.14
C VAL A 12 -2.94 18.17 -41.43
N THR A 13 -1.71 17.75 -41.79
CA THR A 13 -1.06 16.59 -41.14
C THR A 13 -0.38 16.94 -39.81
N SER A 14 -0.29 18.23 -39.43
CA SER A 14 0.35 18.71 -38.21
C SER A 14 -0.58 18.72 -36.98
N TYR A 15 -1.86 18.40 -37.12
CA TYR A 15 -2.85 18.45 -36.04
C TYR A 15 -3.19 17.08 -35.38
N ASN A 16 -2.36 16.07 -35.64
CA ASN A 16 -2.48 14.80 -34.89
C ASN A 16 -1.72 14.89 -33.57
N CYS A 17 -2.19 15.75 -32.67
CA CYS A 17 -1.90 15.58 -31.25
C CYS A 17 -2.95 14.60 -30.72
N GLU A 18 -2.59 13.33 -30.60
CA GLU A 18 -3.45 12.32 -29.96
C GLU A 18 -3.60 12.70 -28.49
N SER A 19 -4.84 12.76 -28.01
CA SER A 19 -5.19 13.00 -26.60
C SER A 19 -4.67 11.91 -25.64
N ASP A 20 -4.05 10.88 -26.19
CA ASP A 20 -3.51 9.72 -25.45
C ASP A 20 -2.09 9.96 -24.88
N ASP A 21 -1.48 11.12 -25.14
CA ASP A 21 -0.10 11.42 -24.70
C ASP A 21 -0.02 11.96 -23.27
N ILE A 22 -1.15 12.25 -22.63
CA ILE A 22 -1.20 12.81 -21.26
C ILE A 22 -2.08 11.91 -20.38
N CYS A 23 -1.48 11.40 -19.29
CA CYS A 23 -2.23 10.67 -18.28
C CYS A 23 -3.02 11.66 -17.40
N PRO A 24 -4.37 11.62 -17.40
CA PRO A 24 -5.20 12.48 -16.56
C PRO A 24 -4.93 12.21 -15.06
N GLU A 25 -4.98 13.25 -14.22
CA GLU A 25 -4.83 13.13 -12.76
C GLU A 25 -5.91 12.27 -12.11
N SER A 26 -7.09 12.14 -12.74
CA SER A 26 -8.19 11.28 -12.29
C SER A 26 -8.00 9.80 -12.62
N THR A 27 -6.88 9.42 -13.24
CA THR A 27 -6.61 8.04 -13.61
C THR A 27 -6.38 7.18 -12.37
N LEU A 28 -6.89 5.94 -12.41
CA LEU A 28 -6.65 4.95 -11.37
C LEU A 28 -5.15 4.71 -11.18
N THR A 29 -4.70 4.70 -9.95
CA THR A 29 -3.34 4.34 -9.54
C THR A 29 -3.35 2.95 -8.91
N THR A 30 -2.18 2.34 -8.74
CA THR A 30 -2.03 1.11 -7.95
C THR A 30 -2.58 1.34 -6.54
N PRO A 31 -3.61 0.58 -6.12
CA PRO A 31 -4.23 0.76 -4.82
C PRO A 31 -3.33 0.25 -3.69
N ARG A 32 -3.46 0.90 -2.53
CA ARG A 32 -2.84 0.46 -1.28
C ARG A 32 -3.76 -0.52 -0.55
N MET A 33 -3.19 -1.41 0.22
CA MET A 33 -3.93 -2.30 1.11
C MET A 33 -4.42 -1.50 2.33
N ILE A 34 -5.75 -1.54 2.57
CA ILE A 34 -6.36 -0.89 3.73
C ILE A 34 -6.41 -1.88 4.88
N ILE A 35 -5.77 -1.51 6.00
CA ILE A 35 -5.83 -2.24 7.26
C ILE A 35 -6.68 -1.46 8.25
N THR A 36 -7.57 -2.15 8.96
CA THR A 36 -8.39 -1.57 10.02
C THR A 36 -8.14 -2.28 11.35
N PHE A 37 -8.12 -1.51 12.43
CA PHE A 37 -7.81 -2.00 13.77
C PHE A 37 -9.07 -2.08 14.63
N TYR A 38 -9.18 -3.15 15.42
CA TYR A 38 -10.34 -3.46 16.25
C TYR A 38 -9.92 -3.97 17.63
N ASP A 39 -10.82 -3.79 18.60
CA ASP A 39 -10.60 -4.31 19.95
C ASP A 39 -10.71 -5.84 19.97
N VAL A 40 -9.69 -6.50 20.53
CA VAL A 40 -9.69 -7.96 20.69
C VAL A 40 -10.84 -8.47 21.56
N ASN A 41 -11.30 -7.67 22.54
CA ASN A 41 -12.41 -8.02 23.43
C ASN A 41 -13.78 -7.71 22.80
N ASN A 42 -13.85 -6.80 21.84
CA ASN A 42 -15.05 -6.46 21.08
C ASN A 42 -14.72 -6.34 19.59
N PRO A 43 -14.64 -7.45 18.85
CA PRO A 43 -14.14 -7.47 17.46
C PRO A 43 -14.98 -6.69 16.45
N GLU A 44 -16.15 -6.16 16.82
CA GLU A 44 -16.98 -5.30 15.98
C GLU A 44 -16.71 -3.79 16.23
N GLU A 45 -15.94 -3.46 17.26
CA GLU A 45 -15.61 -2.08 17.62
C GLU A 45 -14.20 -1.71 17.14
N ARG A 46 -14.11 -0.62 16.38
CA ARG A 46 -12.82 -0.06 15.95
C ARG A 46 -12.06 0.51 17.14
N LYS A 47 -10.77 0.31 17.14
CA LYS A 47 -9.88 0.76 18.20
C LYS A 47 -8.63 1.42 17.61
N ASN A 48 -8.35 2.63 18.07
CA ASN A 48 -7.14 3.32 17.68
C ASN A 48 -5.89 2.61 18.20
N VAL A 49 -4.87 2.54 17.34
CA VAL A 49 -3.51 2.25 17.75
C VAL A 49 -2.84 3.58 18.10
N GLU A 50 -2.34 3.70 19.32
CA GLU A 50 -1.64 4.87 19.79
C GLU A 50 -0.26 4.97 19.16
N SER A 51 0.08 6.16 18.65
CA SER A 51 1.40 6.48 18.08
C SER A 51 1.93 5.36 17.17
N LEU A 52 1.19 5.03 16.12
CA LEU A 52 1.57 3.95 15.18
C LEU A 52 2.65 4.43 14.21
N GLY A 53 3.76 3.70 14.14
CA GLY A 53 4.76 3.80 13.09
C GLY A 53 4.83 2.51 12.27
N VAL A 54 4.93 2.62 10.94
CA VAL A 54 4.99 1.44 10.06
C VAL A 54 6.22 1.49 9.15
N TYR A 55 6.96 0.39 9.15
CA TYR A 55 8.11 0.19 8.25
C TYR A 55 7.79 -0.92 7.24
N ILE A 56 8.18 -0.71 5.99
CA ILE A 56 8.32 -1.79 5.01
C ILE A 56 9.71 -2.40 5.13
N ILE A 57 9.79 -3.73 5.03
CA ILE A 57 11.04 -4.48 5.14
C ILE A 57 11.40 -4.99 3.74
N LYS A 58 12.57 -4.56 3.23
CA LYS A 58 13.13 -5.01 1.96
C LYS A 58 14.60 -5.35 2.14
N ASN A 59 15.02 -6.56 1.78
CA ASN A 59 16.43 -7.01 1.89
C ASN A 59 17.04 -6.79 3.28
N SER A 60 16.26 -6.98 4.35
CA SER A 60 16.62 -6.71 5.75
C SER A 60 16.80 -5.22 6.09
N GLU A 61 16.46 -4.32 5.18
CA GLU A 61 16.40 -2.88 5.44
C GLU A 61 14.99 -2.46 5.84
N PHE A 62 14.90 -1.49 6.75
CA PHE A 62 13.64 -0.94 7.26
C PHE A 62 13.46 0.46 6.70
N THR A 63 12.39 0.66 5.93
CA THR A 63 12.02 1.97 5.39
C THR A 63 10.72 2.43 6.04
N LEU A 64 10.74 3.56 6.75
CA LEU A 64 9.55 4.14 7.38
C LEU A 64 8.58 4.65 6.30
N ILE A 65 7.30 4.33 6.47
CA ILE A 65 6.23 4.91 5.67
C ILE A 65 5.89 6.27 6.30
N ASN A 66 6.30 7.36 5.66
CA ASN A 66 6.25 8.72 6.22
C ASN A 66 4.83 9.16 6.60
N GLU A 67 3.81 8.70 5.89
CA GLU A 67 2.39 9.00 6.16
C GLU A 67 1.89 8.30 7.44
N ILE A 68 2.63 7.29 7.93
CA ILE A 68 2.29 6.50 9.13
C ILE A 68 3.47 6.58 10.09
N ASN A 69 3.75 7.78 10.56
CA ASN A 69 4.85 8.08 11.47
C ASN A 69 4.30 8.66 12.78
N GLY A 70 4.09 7.79 13.78
CA GLY A 70 3.64 8.19 15.11
C GLY A 70 2.21 8.73 15.15
N ILE A 71 1.30 8.22 14.33
CA ILE A 71 -0.10 8.66 14.25
C ILE A 71 -1.02 7.82 15.12
N ASN A 72 -2.07 8.46 15.67
CA ASN A 72 -3.17 7.75 16.35
C ASN A 72 -4.26 7.46 15.32
N THR A 73 -4.52 6.20 15.04
CA THR A 73 -5.45 5.83 13.97
C THR A 73 -6.04 4.44 14.16
N ASP A 74 -7.27 4.26 13.66
CA ASP A 74 -7.95 2.96 13.57
C ASP A 74 -7.89 2.36 12.15
N SER A 75 -7.22 3.06 11.20
CA SER A 75 -7.09 2.59 9.82
C SER A 75 -5.86 3.17 9.15
N ILE A 76 -5.18 2.35 8.34
CA ILE A 76 -4.01 2.76 7.54
C ILE A 76 -4.12 2.22 6.11
N ALA A 77 -3.48 2.92 5.19
CA ALA A 77 -3.28 2.50 3.80
C ALA A 77 -1.80 2.26 3.55
N ILE A 78 -1.40 1.01 3.30
CA ILE A 78 0.00 0.65 3.09
C ILE A 78 0.23 0.09 1.68
N PRO A 79 1.34 0.50 1.02
CA PRO A 79 1.67 -0.02 -0.31
C PRO A 79 2.14 -1.47 -0.22
N LEU A 80 1.68 -2.30 -1.15
CA LEU A 80 2.24 -3.63 -1.38
C LEU A 80 3.41 -3.53 -2.38
N ARG A 81 4.32 -4.48 -2.31
CA ARG A 81 5.43 -4.56 -3.27
C ARG A 81 4.92 -4.98 -4.65
N ASP A 82 5.55 -4.46 -5.69
CA ASP A 82 5.27 -4.76 -7.09
C ASP A 82 6.34 -5.66 -7.74
N ASP A 83 7.47 -5.84 -7.05
CA ASP A 83 8.61 -6.65 -7.50
C ASP A 83 8.63 -8.08 -6.90
N GLU A 84 7.81 -8.35 -5.88
CA GLU A 84 7.66 -9.66 -5.24
C GLU A 84 6.21 -9.87 -4.82
N SER A 85 5.78 -11.14 -4.75
CA SER A 85 4.44 -11.53 -4.28
C SER A 85 4.29 -11.56 -2.76
N VAL A 86 5.23 -10.96 -2.04
CA VAL A 86 5.27 -10.92 -0.58
C VAL A 86 5.67 -9.53 -0.09
N SER A 87 4.96 -9.03 0.89
CA SER A 87 5.36 -7.82 1.64
C SER A 87 5.49 -8.13 3.12
N ASN A 88 6.58 -7.65 3.71
CA ASN A 88 6.84 -7.71 5.13
C ASN A 88 6.81 -6.30 5.72
N PHE A 89 6.03 -6.13 6.78
CA PHE A 89 5.91 -4.86 7.48
C PHE A 89 6.29 -5.02 8.94
N LYS A 90 6.78 -3.93 9.54
CA LYS A 90 6.95 -3.81 10.96
C LYS A 90 6.04 -2.70 11.47
N LEU A 91 5.07 -3.06 12.27
CA LEU A 91 4.12 -2.16 12.91
C LEU A 91 4.59 -1.90 14.34
N CYS A 92 4.88 -0.65 14.66
CA CYS A 92 5.35 -0.23 15.98
C CYS A 92 4.26 0.60 16.67
N LYS A 93 3.66 0.07 17.71
CA LYS A 93 2.77 0.79 18.61
C LYS A 93 3.61 1.58 19.63
N ASP A 94 3.10 2.70 20.13
CA ASP A 94 3.81 3.61 21.03
C ASP A 94 5.16 4.07 20.43
N PHE A 95 5.15 4.30 19.13
CA PHE A 95 6.32 4.72 18.36
C PHE A 95 6.78 6.11 18.82
N THR A 96 8.09 6.24 19.03
CA THR A 96 8.74 7.53 19.27
C THR A 96 9.87 7.71 18.26
N GLU A 97 10.04 8.94 17.79
CA GLU A 97 11.06 9.29 16.79
C GLU A 97 12.47 9.41 17.41
N ASP A 98 12.79 8.53 18.37
CA ASP A 98 14.12 8.48 18.95
C ASP A 98 15.07 7.73 18.03
N ILE A 99 15.88 8.49 17.28
CA ILE A 99 16.87 7.97 16.34
C ILE A 99 17.99 7.14 17.00
N THR A 100 18.07 7.13 18.33
CA THR A 100 19.09 6.38 19.07
C THR A 100 18.68 4.92 19.33
N VAL A 101 17.39 4.60 19.18
CA VAL A 101 16.82 3.25 19.37
C VAL A 101 16.03 2.85 18.13
N ILE A 102 16.58 2.01 17.28
CA ILE A 102 15.92 1.49 16.10
C ILE A 102 15.42 0.07 16.38
N PRO A 103 14.09 -0.16 16.27
CA PRO A 103 12.97 0.76 16.19
C PRO A 103 12.36 1.00 17.58
N SER A 104 12.01 2.24 17.87
CA SER A 104 11.29 2.60 19.08
C SER A 104 9.85 2.09 19.07
N GLY A 105 9.30 1.79 20.25
CA GLY A 105 7.94 1.28 20.42
C GLY A 105 7.84 -0.24 20.54
N LEU A 106 6.60 -0.74 20.56
CA LEU A 106 6.27 -2.16 20.64
C LEU A 106 6.12 -2.73 19.22
N PRO A 107 7.11 -3.45 18.69
CA PRO A 107 7.07 -3.94 17.32
C PRO A 107 6.28 -5.24 17.19
N ASN A 108 5.47 -5.33 16.12
CA ASN A 108 4.99 -6.59 15.55
C ASN A 108 5.28 -6.63 14.06
N HIS A 109 5.59 -7.78 13.55
CA HIS A 109 5.76 -7.99 12.12
C HIS A 109 4.45 -8.50 11.52
N LEU A 110 4.13 -8.02 10.32
CA LEU A 110 3.03 -8.48 9.49
C LEU A 110 3.58 -9.02 8.19
N TYR A 111 3.31 -10.28 7.92
CA TYR A 111 3.60 -10.96 6.66
C TYR A 111 2.35 -10.97 5.79
N VAL A 112 2.48 -10.59 4.54
CA VAL A 112 1.38 -10.59 3.57
C VAL A 112 1.85 -11.26 2.30
N ASP A 113 1.14 -12.31 1.87
CA ASP A 113 1.35 -13.03 0.62
C ASP A 113 0.20 -12.72 -0.33
N TYR A 114 0.48 -12.51 -1.60
CA TYR A 114 -0.50 -12.10 -2.61
C TYR A 114 -0.04 -12.45 -4.03
N GLU A 115 -1.00 -12.50 -4.94
CA GLU A 115 -0.78 -12.54 -6.38
C GLU A 115 -0.86 -11.12 -6.96
N ILE A 116 0.06 -10.78 -7.87
CA ILE A 116 0.10 -9.49 -8.56
C ILE A 116 -0.63 -9.63 -9.89
N ASN A 117 -1.63 -8.77 -10.12
CA ASN A 117 -2.41 -8.71 -11.34
C ASN A 117 -2.19 -7.37 -12.04
N GLU A 118 -1.32 -7.36 -13.04
CA GLU A 118 -1.02 -6.16 -13.82
C GLU A 118 -2.19 -5.81 -14.74
N ARG A 119 -2.59 -4.53 -14.74
CA ARG A 119 -3.67 -4.01 -15.56
C ARG A 119 -3.16 -2.84 -16.41
N PHE A 120 -3.28 -2.96 -17.72
CA PHE A 120 -3.03 -1.86 -18.64
C PHE A 120 -4.12 -0.78 -18.54
N ILE A 121 -3.74 0.48 -18.42
CA ILE A 121 -4.65 1.63 -18.38
C ILE A 121 -4.68 2.33 -19.73
N SER A 122 -3.55 2.87 -20.19
CA SER A 122 -3.40 3.53 -21.49
C SER A 122 -1.92 3.65 -21.84
N ARG A 123 -1.62 4.11 -23.06
CA ARG A 123 -0.22 4.37 -23.46
C ARG A 123 0.43 5.45 -22.61
N ALA A 124 -0.31 6.49 -22.23
CA ALA A 124 0.20 7.58 -21.41
C ALA A 124 0.35 7.22 -19.92
N CYS A 125 -0.56 6.38 -19.39
CA CYS A 125 -0.62 6.04 -17.96
C CYS A 125 0.13 4.73 -17.63
N GLY A 126 0.43 3.90 -18.64
CA GLY A 126 1.10 2.63 -18.44
C GLY A 126 0.21 1.58 -17.76
N PHE A 127 0.76 0.91 -16.76
CA PHE A 127 0.13 -0.17 -16.03
C PHE A 127 -0.05 0.18 -14.56
N ILE A 128 -1.04 -0.41 -13.93
CA ILE A 128 -1.22 -0.45 -12.47
C ILE A 128 -1.26 -1.91 -12.01
N ASN A 129 -0.93 -2.15 -10.76
CA ASN A 129 -1.06 -3.46 -10.14
C ASN A 129 -2.30 -3.49 -9.25
N ASN A 130 -3.08 -4.57 -9.38
CA ASN A 130 -4.05 -5.01 -8.39
C ASN A 130 -3.47 -6.25 -7.70
N TYR A 131 -3.94 -6.55 -6.50
CA TYR A 131 -3.40 -7.68 -5.74
C TYR A 131 -4.54 -8.55 -5.25
N ASN A 132 -4.30 -9.88 -5.21
CA ASN A 132 -5.17 -10.84 -4.55
C ASN A 132 -4.44 -11.42 -3.35
N LEU A 133 -4.88 -11.05 -2.15
CA LEU A 133 -4.30 -11.53 -0.89
C LEU A 133 -4.60 -13.02 -0.71
N SER A 134 -3.58 -13.80 -0.45
CA SER A 134 -3.71 -15.24 -0.13
C SER A 134 -3.49 -15.51 1.35
N LEU A 135 -2.64 -14.72 2.01
CA LEU A 135 -2.31 -14.87 3.41
C LEU A 135 -1.93 -13.52 4.03
N ALA A 136 -2.43 -13.24 5.23
CA ALA A 136 -1.94 -12.17 6.09
C ALA A 136 -1.89 -12.69 7.52
N LEU A 137 -0.70 -12.63 8.15
CA LEU A 137 -0.52 -13.14 9.51
C LEU A 137 0.54 -12.34 10.28
N PRO A 138 0.41 -12.29 11.62
CA PRO A 138 1.50 -11.79 12.44
C PRO A 138 2.69 -12.74 12.31
N TYR A 139 3.87 -12.18 12.12
CA TYR A 139 5.10 -12.95 11.95
C TYR A 139 6.14 -12.52 12.99
N ASP A 140 6.78 -13.48 13.63
CA ASP A 140 7.94 -13.25 14.50
C ASP A 140 9.18 -13.84 13.83
N PRO A 141 10.06 -12.99 13.24
CA PRO A 141 11.24 -13.47 12.53
C PRO A 141 12.28 -14.14 13.44
N ILE A 142 12.17 -13.98 14.77
CA ILE A 142 13.18 -14.45 15.73
C ILE A 142 12.63 -15.59 16.60
N ASN A 143 11.36 -15.97 16.40
CA ASN A 143 10.68 -17.01 17.20
C ASN A 143 10.81 -16.74 18.72
N THR A 144 10.87 -15.46 19.10
CA THR A 144 10.82 -15.01 20.48
C THR A 144 9.35 -14.93 20.87
N THR A 145 8.94 -15.69 21.86
CA THR A 145 7.74 -15.41 22.62
C THR A 145 7.92 -14.08 23.34
N SER A 146 7.92 -13.00 22.53
CA SER A 146 8.05 -11.66 23.06
C SER A 146 6.75 -11.33 23.81
N PRO A 147 6.80 -10.96 25.08
CA PRO A 147 5.64 -10.51 25.82
C PRO A 147 5.06 -9.19 25.29
N THR A 148 5.61 -8.68 24.20
CA THR A 148 5.27 -7.38 23.58
C THR A 148 4.41 -7.49 22.33
N ASN A 149 3.91 -8.70 21.98
CA ASN A 149 2.98 -8.86 20.87
C ASN A 149 1.65 -8.15 21.19
N TRP A 150 1.45 -6.98 20.58
CA TRP A 150 0.20 -6.23 20.73
C TRP A 150 -0.85 -6.62 19.67
N ILE A 151 -0.45 -7.24 18.57
CA ILE A 151 -1.36 -7.83 17.57
C ILE A 151 -1.77 -9.22 18.04
N SER A 152 -3.07 -9.43 18.23
CA SER A 152 -3.64 -10.70 18.67
C SER A 152 -4.02 -11.59 17.51
N ASP A 153 -4.60 -11.02 16.44
CA ASP A 153 -5.05 -11.77 15.26
C ASP A 153 -5.08 -10.89 14.02
N VAL A 154 -4.98 -11.51 12.84
CA VAL A 154 -5.03 -10.86 11.52
C VAL A 154 -6.00 -11.62 10.63
N ILE A 155 -7.01 -10.94 10.10
CA ILE A 155 -8.09 -11.52 9.32
C ILE A 155 -8.19 -10.80 7.98
N ILE A 156 -8.16 -11.54 6.88
CA ILE A 156 -8.47 -10.99 5.55
C ILE A 156 -10.00 -10.85 5.45
N LEU A 157 -10.47 -9.61 5.29
CA LEU A 157 -11.89 -9.29 5.08
C LEU A 157 -12.24 -9.31 3.59
N ASN A 158 -11.32 -8.82 2.76
CA ASN A 158 -11.44 -8.80 1.32
C ASN A 158 -10.07 -9.08 0.70
N ASP A 159 -9.98 -10.14 -0.06
CA ASP A 159 -8.74 -10.58 -0.70
C ASP A 159 -8.36 -9.71 -1.91
N SER A 160 -9.33 -9.04 -2.56
CA SER A 160 -9.08 -8.25 -3.76
C SER A 160 -8.73 -6.79 -3.45
N VAL A 161 -7.43 -6.44 -3.56
CA VAL A 161 -6.93 -5.06 -3.43
C VAL A 161 -6.94 -4.40 -4.80
N ASN A 162 -8.09 -3.85 -5.18
CA ASN A 162 -8.33 -3.17 -6.46
C ASN A 162 -8.85 -1.73 -6.31
N ASN A 163 -9.08 -1.29 -5.07
CA ASN A 163 -9.48 0.07 -4.68
C ASN A 163 -9.16 0.30 -3.20
N GLU A 164 -9.27 1.54 -2.72
CA GLU A 164 -9.02 1.94 -1.33
C GLU A 164 -10.31 2.27 -0.54
N ASN A 165 -11.51 1.90 -1.05
CA ASN A 165 -12.78 2.29 -0.47
C ASN A 165 -13.27 1.35 0.63
N GLN A 166 -12.60 0.21 0.82
CA GLN A 166 -12.98 -0.82 1.78
C GLN A 166 -11.76 -1.39 2.49
N SER A 167 -11.98 -1.95 3.67
CA SER A 167 -10.92 -2.64 4.40
C SER A 167 -10.61 -3.98 3.77
N HIS A 168 -9.32 -4.28 3.60
CA HIS A 168 -8.83 -5.56 3.10
C HIS A 168 -8.41 -6.48 4.24
N VAL A 169 -7.80 -5.91 5.28
CA VAL A 169 -7.31 -6.66 6.44
C VAL A 169 -7.81 -6.02 7.73
N LYS A 170 -8.24 -6.88 8.66
CA LYS A 170 -8.64 -6.55 10.02
C LYS A 170 -7.56 -7.05 10.99
N ILE A 171 -7.11 -6.19 11.87
CA ILE A 171 -6.18 -6.54 12.95
C ILE A 171 -6.89 -6.36 14.29
N LEU A 172 -6.82 -7.40 15.13
CA LEU A 172 -7.31 -7.38 16.50
C LEU A 172 -6.16 -7.10 17.48
N HIS A 173 -6.39 -6.13 18.44
CA HIS A 173 -5.37 -5.75 19.42
C HIS A 173 -5.91 -5.28 20.77
#